data_78eda96e643325575d359145350b161b
#
_entry.id   78eda96e643325575d359145350b161b
#
_cell.length_a   1.000
_cell.length_b   1.000
_cell.length_c   1.000
_cell.angle_alpha   90.00
_cell.angle_beta   90.00
_cell.angle_gamma   90.00
#
_symmetry.space_group_name_H-M   'P 1'
#
loop_
_entity.id
_entity.type
_entity.pdbx_description
1 polymer ?
#
loop_
_entity_poly.entity_id
_entity_poly.type
_entity_poly.pdbx_seq_one_letter_code
_entity_poly.pdbx_strand_id
1 'polypeptide(L)'
;MNVIEQCLIGKHTPEDCEDGIVLTPHFAAVIDGSTSKSPSRVRPDMRNGRYAMLLVADFIRRMPADASLADCCLSLTAQLRAHYPESPGGPEAIPPHERLCASAVIFSRVHREVWMVGDCQCMVAGRFFDNPKPG
;
A
#
# COMPACT_ATOMS: atom_id res chain seq x y z
N MET A 1 -13.03 1.25 -17.25
CA MET A 1 -12.06 0.21 -16.84
C MET A 1 -12.85 -1.07 -16.57
N ASN A 2 -12.51 -2.15 -17.22
CA ASN A 2 -13.19 -3.43 -17.05
C ASN A 2 -12.28 -4.39 -16.31
N VAL A 3 -12.75 -4.89 -15.17
CA VAL A 3 -12.06 -5.96 -14.43
C VAL A 3 -12.54 -7.30 -14.99
N ILE A 4 -11.60 -8.09 -15.50
CA ILE A 4 -11.88 -9.43 -16.06
C ILE A 4 -11.83 -10.47 -14.94
N GLU A 5 -10.85 -10.37 -14.06
CA GLU A 5 -10.65 -11.29 -12.95
C GLU A 5 -9.95 -10.58 -11.79
N GLN A 6 -10.32 -10.95 -10.57
CA GLN A 6 -9.61 -10.54 -9.37
C GLN A 6 -9.62 -11.67 -8.35
N CYS A 7 -8.53 -11.79 -7.59
CA CYS A 7 -8.40 -12.78 -6.54
C CYS A 7 -7.63 -12.19 -5.35
N LEU A 8 -8.15 -12.39 -4.15
CA LEU A 8 -7.51 -11.97 -2.91
C LEU A 8 -7.59 -13.13 -1.91
N ILE A 9 -6.44 -13.64 -1.51
CA ILE A 9 -6.34 -14.78 -0.60
C ILE A 9 -5.43 -14.41 0.56
N GLY A 10 -6.00 -14.39 1.78
CA GLY A 10 -5.22 -14.20 3.01
C GLY A 10 -4.45 -15.46 3.39
N LYS A 11 -3.35 -15.29 4.14
CA LYS A 11 -2.52 -16.41 4.63
C LYS A 11 -3.25 -17.29 5.64
N HIS A 12 -4.14 -16.72 6.43
CA HIS A 12 -4.85 -17.41 7.51
C HIS A 12 -6.36 -17.16 7.42
N THR A 13 -6.80 -15.98 7.82
CA THR A 13 -8.21 -15.57 7.77
C THR A 13 -8.38 -14.30 6.92
N PRO A 14 -9.59 -14.04 6.38
CA PRO A 14 -9.84 -12.77 5.67
C PRO A 14 -9.57 -11.53 6.54
N GLU A 15 -9.83 -11.64 7.85
CA GLU A 15 -9.65 -10.55 8.81
C GLU A 15 -8.17 -10.25 9.07
N ASP A 16 -7.29 -11.24 8.90
CA ASP A 16 -5.84 -11.10 9.08
C ASP A 16 -5.10 -10.82 7.76
N CYS A 17 -5.81 -10.73 6.65
CA CYS A 17 -5.19 -10.49 5.35
C CYS A 17 -4.48 -9.13 5.33
N GLU A 18 -3.22 -9.15 4.94
CA GLU A 18 -2.39 -7.95 4.82
C GLU A 18 -2.36 -7.41 3.38
N ASP A 19 -3.01 -8.10 2.45
CA ASP A 19 -3.14 -7.70 1.05
C ASP A 19 -4.48 -7.03 0.79
N GLY A 20 -4.54 -6.17 -0.22
CA GLY A 20 -5.74 -5.47 -0.59
C GLY A 20 -5.87 -5.20 -2.09
N ILE A 21 -7.11 -5.06 -2.53
CA ILE A 21 -7.47 -4.64 -3.88
C ILE A 21 -8.36 -3.40 -3.76
N VAL A 22 -8.05 -2.38 -4.54
CA VAL A 22 -8.86 -1.15 -4.63
C VAL A 22 -9.27 -0.93 -6.06
N LEU A 23 -10.56 -0.73 -6.27
CA LEU A 23 -11.13 -0.38 -7.57
C LEU A 23 -12.01 0.87 -7.39
N THR A 24 -11.67 1.92 -8.12
CA THR A 24 -12.45 3.15 -8.22
C THR A 24 -12.68 3.49 -9.69
N PRO A 25 -13.50 4.49 -10.03
CA PRO A 25 -13.62 4.92 -11.43
C PRO A 25 -12.30 5.40 -12.06
N HIS A 26 -11.32 5.80 -11.24
CA HIS A 26 -10.09 6.42 -11.69
C HIS A 26 -8.82 5.60 -11.43
N PHE A 27 -8.87 4.69 -10.47
CA PHE A 27 -7.71 3.89 -10.06
C PHE A 27 -8.04 2.43 -9.88
N ALA A 28 -7.10 1.57 -10.24
CA ALA A 28 -7.10 0.18 -9.85
C ALA A 28 -5.76 -0.13 -9.16
N ALA A 29 -5.81 -0.78 -8.01
CA ALA A 29 -4.60 -1.04 -7.24
C ALA A 29 -4.62 -2.40 -6.57
N VAL A 30 -3.43 -2.98 -6.45
CA VAL A 30 -3.14 -4.10 -5.55
C VAL A 30 -2.12 -3.63 -4.52
N ILE A 31 -2.30 -4.04 -3.27
CA ILE A 31 -1.51 -3.58 -2.13
C ILE A 31 -1.03 -4.81 -1.35
N ASP A 32 0.24 -4.84 -1.01
CA ASP A 32 0.87 -5.86 -0.17
C ASP A 32 1.40 -5.19 1.10
N GLY A 33 0.70 -5.38 2.20
CA GLY A 33 1.13 -4.91 3.52
C GLY A 33 2.25 -5.80 4.07
N SER A 34 3.34 -5.17 4.50
CA SER A 34 4.52 -5.90 4.96
C SER A 34 4.28 -6.57 6.32
N THR A 35 4.44 -7.90 6.37
CA THR A 35 4.34 -8.66 7.60
C THR A 35 5.47 -8.28 8.56
N SER A 36 5.13 -7.73 9.72
CA SER A 36 6.11 -7.43 10.76
C SER A 36 6.42 -8.68 11.58
N LYS A 37 7.70 -8.94 11.81
CA LYS A 37 8.17 -9.98 12.73
C LYS A 37 8.18 -9.52 14.18
N SER A 38 8.04 -8.22 14.42
CA SER A 38 7.97 -7.64 15.76
C SER A 38 6.57 -7.80 16.35
N PRO A 39 6.43 -8.02 17.68
CA PRO A 39 5.14 -7.97 18.36
C PRO A 39 4.60 -6.53 18.50
N SER A 40 5.41 -5.53 18.21
CA SER A 40 5.03 -4.12 18.31
C SER A 40 3.90 -3.78 17.32
N ARG A 41 2.91 -3.02 17.79
CA ARG A 41 1.74 -2.61 17.02
C ARG A 41 1.60 -1.09 17.06
N VAL A 42 1.46 -0.47 15.90
CA VAL A 42 1.07 0.95 15.81
C VAL A 42 -0.39 1.11 16.27
N ARG A 43 -1.24 0.18 15.83
CA ARG A 43 -2.62 0.05 16.29
C ARG A 43 -2.79 -1.29 17.01
N PRO A 44 -3.25 -1.30 18.29
CA PRO A 44 -3.26 -2.51 19.13
C PRO A 44 -4.09 -3.68 18.59
N ASP A 45 -5.16 -3.38 17.84
CA ASP A 45 -6.16 -4.37 17.41
C ASP A 45 -5.82 -5.06 16.09
N MET A 46 -4.71 -4.69 15.41
CA MET A 46 -4.32 -5.34 14.17
C MET A 46 -2.81 -5.29 13.92
N ARG A 47 -2.35 -6.17 13.05
CA ARG A 47 -0.95 -6.22 12.62
C ARG A 47 -0.60 -4.99 11.77
N ASN A 48 0.66 -4.56 11.86
CA ASN A 48 1.14 -3.38 11.15
C ASN A 48 0.97 -3.48 9.62
N GLY A 49 1.22 -4.66 9.03
CA GLY A 49 1.02 -4.86 7.60
C GLY A 49 -0.42 -4.67 7.16
N ARG A 50 -1.37 -5.25 7.91
CA ARG A 50 -2.80 -5.03 7.64
C ARG A 50 -3.19 -3.56 7.82
N TYR A 51 -2.72 -2.92 8.88
CA TYR A 51 -2.99 -1.50 9.11
C TYR A 51 -2.44 -0.63 7.98
N ALA A 52 -1.20 -0.87 7.57
CA ALA A 52 -0.60 -0.17 6.44
C ALA A 52 -1.43 -0.36 5.15
N MET A 53 -1.82 -1.59 4.84
CA MET A 53 -2.66 -1.89 3.68
C MET A 53 -3.99 -1.13 3.71
N LEU A 54 -4.68 -1.14 4.84
CA LEU A 54 -5.96 -0.43 4.99
C LEU A 54 -5.81 1.08 4.83
N LEU A 55 -4.75 1.68 5.37
CA LEU A 55 -4.47 3.10 5.21
C LEU A 55 -4.17 3.47 3.75
N VAL A 56 -3.37 2.65 3.06
CA VAL A 56 -3.07 2.85 1.64
C VAL A 56 -4.32 2.70 0.79
N ALA A 57 -5.14 1.68 1.06
CA ALA A 57 -6.40 1.45 0.35
C ALA A 57 -7.36 2.63 0.52
N ASP A 58 -7.54 3.12 1.73
CA ASP A 58 -8.39 4.28 2.02
C ASP A 58 -7.87 5.56 1.35
N PHE A 59 -6.56 5.75 1.36
CA PHE A 59 -5.91 6.85 0.65
C PHE A 59 -6.22 6.82 -0.86
N ILE A 60 -6.05 5.66 -1.51
CA ILE A 60 -6.31 5.52 -2.95
C ILE A 60 -7.78 5.80 -3.27
N ARG A 61 -8.71 5.36 -2.42
CA ARG A 61 -10.14 5.63 -2.62
C ARG A 61 -10.49 7.12 -2.60
N ARG A 62 -9.73 7.91 -1.84
CA ARG A 62 -9.95 9.36 -1.69
C ARG A 62 -9.03 10.21 -2.55
N MET A 63 -8.10 9.61 -3.26
CA MET A 63 -7.12 10.31 -4.08
C MET A 63 -7.80 11.04 -5.25
N PRO A 64 -7.45 12.32 -5.53
CA PRO A 64 -7.96 13.02 -6.70
C PRO A 64 -7.66 12.28 -7.99
N ALA A 65 -8.60 12.30 -8.93
CA ALA A 65 -8.49 11.56 -10.21
C ALA A 65 -7.23 11.94 -11.02
N ASP A 66 -6.82 13.20 -10.93
CA ASP A 66 -5.67 13.77 -11.66
C ASP A 66 -4.36 13.79 -10.85
N ALA A 67 -4.34 13.17 -9.67
CA ALA A 67 -3.12 13.08 -8.87
C ALA A 67 -1.99 12.43 -9.66
N SER A 68 -0.79 13.00 -9.57
CA SER A 68 0.43 12.43 -10.12
C SER A 68 1.06 11.39 -9.18
N LEU A 69 2.01 10.62 -9.68
CA LEU A 69 2.79 9.71 -8.83
C LEU A 69 3.51 10.48 -7.70
N ALA A 70 4.07 11.65 -7.99
CA ALA A 70 4.74 12.48 -7.00
C ALA A 70 3.77 12.95 -5.91
N ASP A 71 2.58 13.43 -6.29
CA ASP A 71 1.54 13.83 -5.34
C ASP A 71 1.10 12.65 -4.47
N CYS A 72 0.91 11.49 -5.07
CA CYS A 72 0.57 10.26 -4.37
C CYS A 72 1.62 9.90 -3.31
N CYS A 73 2.89 9.87 -3.67
CA CYS A 73 3.97 9.51 -2.76
C CYS A 73 4.09 10.49 -1.59
N LEU A 74 4.06 11.79 -1.87
CA LEU A 74 4.16 12.83 -0.84
C LEU A 74 2.98 12.81 0.13
N SER A 75 1.76 12.78 -0.41
CA SER A 75 0.54 12.83 0.40
C SER A 75 0.34 11.54 1.21
N LEU A 76 0.62 10.38 0.61
CA LEU A 76 0.53 9.10 1.31
C LEU A 76 1.54 9.01 2.46
N THR A 77 2.78 9.43 2.23
CA THR A 77 3.81 9.47 3.28
C THR A 77 3.36 10.35 4.44
N ALA A 78 2.86 11.55 4.15
CA ALA A 78 2.36 12.48 5.18
C ALA A 78 1.20 11.86 5.98
N GLN A 79 0.26 11.20 5.31
CA GLN A 79 -0.86 10.53 5.96
C GLN A 79 -0.43 9.36 6.85
N LEU A 80 0.46 8.50 6.37
CA LEU A 80 0.98 7.41 7.18
C LEU A 80 1.70 7.92 8.44
N ARG A 81 2.50 8.97 8.32
CA ARG A 81 3.17 9.61 9.47
C ARG A 81 2.19 10.09 10.54
N ALA A 82 1.05 10.62 10.13
CA ALA A 82 0.02 11.11 11.05
C ALA A 82 -0.66 10.01 11.88
N HIS A 83 -0.54 8.75 11.49
CA HIS A 83 -1.12 7.61 12.21
C HIS A 83 -0.21 7.01 13.29
N TYR A 84 1.04 7.47 13.38
CA TYR A 84 1.92 7.04 14.46
C TYR A 84 1.57 7.77 15.77
N PRO A 85 1.67 7.07 16.92
CA PRO A 85 1.52 7.72 18.22
C PRO A 85 2.52 8.86 18.39
N GLU A 86 2.11 9.92 19.06
CA GLU A 86 3.03 10.97 19.47
C GLU A 86 4.07 10.40 20.45
N SER A 87 5.32 10.52 20.10
CA SER A 87 6.43 10.06 20.93
C SER A 87 7.65 10.96 20.74
N PRO A 88 8.55 11.04 21.75
CA PRO A 88 9.81 11.75 21.58
C PRO A 88 10.60 11.20 20.39
N GLY A 89 11.06 12.08 19.50
CA GLY A 89 11.79 11.69 18.30
C GLY A 89 10.92 11.35 17.08
N GLY A 90 9.60 11.32 17.23
CA GLY A 90 8.65 11.07 16.13
C GLY A 90 8.74 9.68 15.51
N PRO A 91 8.13 9.46 14.34
CA PRO A 91 8.14 8.16 13.64
C PRO A 91 9.55 7.67 13.28
N GLU A 92 10.48 8.56 13.10
CA GLU A 92 11.89 8.25 12.79
C GLU A 92 12.60 7.49 13.90
N ALA A 93 12.16 7.66 15.15
CA ALA A 93 12.69 6.93 16.31
C ALA A 93 12.22 5.47 16.34
N ILE A 94 11.19 5.10 15.57
CA ILE A 94 10.70 3.74 15.49
C ILE A 94 11.65 2.93 14.59
N PRO A 95 12.12 1.75 15.05
CA PRO A 95 12.95 0.89 14.21
C PRO A 95 12.28 0.56 12.88
N PRO A 96 13.01 0.53 11.76
CA PRO A 96 12.43 0.30 10.43
C PRO A 96 11.52 -0.93 10.32
N HIS A 97 11.87 -2.03 11.00
CA HIS A 97 11.10 -3.28 10.99
C HIS A 97 9.78 -3.22 11.78
N GLU A 98 9.56 -2.15 12.53
CA GLU A 98 8.33 -1.90 13.30
C GLU A 98 7.44 -0.83 12.63
N ARG A 99 7.92 -0.21 11.56
CA ARG A 99 7.17 0.83 10.86
C ARG A 99 6.07 0.24 10.00
N LEU A 100 5.04 1.05 9.74
CA LEU A 100 4.02 0.75 8.74
C LEU A 100 4.68 0.72 7.36
N CYS A 101 4.54 -0.38 6.65
CA CYS A 101 5.12 -0.57 5.33
C CYS A 101 4.16 -1.36 4.44
N ALA A 102 4.02 -0.90 3.21
CA ALA A 102 3.26 -1.60 2.18
C ALA A 102 3.87 -1.31 0.80
N SER A 103 3.75 -2.28 -0.08
CA SER A 103 4.03 -2.14 -1.51
C SER A 103 2.72 -2.03 -2.27
N ALA A 104 2.72 -1.38 -3.42
CA ALA A 104 1.52 -1.26 -4.23
C ALA A 104 1.85 -1.12 -5.72
N VAL A 105 0.96 -1.66 -6.55
CA VAL A 105 0.87 -1.31 -7.97
C VAL A 105 -0.45 -0.58 -8.17
N ILE A 106 -0.40 0.61 -8.75
CA ILE A 106 -1.55 1.50 -8.95
C ILE A 106 -1.63 1.87 -10.42
N PHE A 107 -2.75 1.55 -11.06
CA PHE A 107 -3.07 2.05 -12.40
C PHE A 107 -3.85 3.36 -12.28
N SER A 108 -3.33 4.43 -12.90
CA SER A 108 -4.03 5.71 -13.05
C SER A 108 -4.69 5.77 -14.42
N ARG A 109 -6.01 5.80 -14.44
CA ARG A 109 -6.79 5.89 -15.68
C ARG A 109 -6.58 7.22 -16.39
N VAL A 110 -6.53 8.33 -15.65
CA VAL A 110 -6.38 9.67 -16.21
C VAL A 110 -5.02 9.84 -16.87
N HIS A 111 -3.96 9.44 -16.20
CA HIS A 111 -2.59 9.53 -16.73
C HIS A 111 -2.22 8.37 -17.66
N ARG A 112 -2.99 7.27 -17.65
CA ARG A 112 -2.68 6.04 -18.39
C ARG A 112 -1.31 5.49 -18.01
N GLU A 113 -1.03 5.50 -16.71
CA GLU A 113 0.23 5.06 -16.13
C GLU A 113 0.00 3.95 -15.12
N VAL A 114 0.99 3.08 -14.98
CA VAL A 114 1.09 2.12 -13.88
C VAL A 114 2.22 2.57 -12.97
N TRP A 115 1.90 2.82 -11.71
CA TRP A 115 2.86 3.22 -10.69
C TRP A 115 3.22 2.00 -9.83
N MET A 116 4.52 1.75 -9.69
CA MET A 116 5.02 0.65 -8.86
C MET A 116 5.77 1.25 -7.66
N VAL A 117 5.25 0.99 -6.48
CA VAL A 117 5.84 1.45 -5.21
C VAL A 117 6.19 0.20 -4.38
N GLY A 118 7.46 0.03 -4.06
CA GLY A 118 7.95 -1.18 -3.41
C GLY A 118 8.21 -2.32 -4.40
N ASP A 119 8.06 -3.56 -3.96
CA ASP A 119 8.47 -4.78 -4.67
C ASP A 119 7.31 -5.59 -5.30
N CYS A 120 6.17 -4.97 -5.47
CA CYS A 120 5.08 -5.57 -6.24
C CYS A 120 5.45 -5.71 -7.73
N GLN A 121 4.74 -6.58 -8.42
CA GLN A 121 4.97 -6.89 -9.82
C GLN A 121 3.73 -6.59 -10.65
N CYS A 122 3.92 -6.30 -11.93
CA CYS A 122 2.83 -6.15 -12.88
C CYS A 122 3.20 -6.64 -14.28
N MET A 123 2.17 -6.90 -15.07
CA MET A 123 2.30 -7.19 -16.48
C MET A 123 1.41 -6.25 -17.27
N VAL A 124 1.98 -5.59 -18.29
CA VAL A 124 1.27 -4.66 -19.16
C VAL A 124 1.53 -5.05 -20.60
N ALA A 125 0.47 -5.32 -21.36
CA ALA A 125 0.55 -5.72 -22.77
C ALA A 125 1.56 -6.88 -23.01
N GLY A 126 1.55 -7.87 -22.13
CA GLY A 126 2.44 -9.04 -22.22
C GLY A 126 3.87 -8.78 -21.72
N ARG A 127 4.21 -7.58 -21.28
CA ARG A 127 5.52 -7.24 -20.71
C ARG A 127 5.46 -7.30 -19.19
N PHE A 128 6.40 -8.02 -18.60
CA PHE A 128 6.57 -8.16 -17.15
C PHE A 128 7.44 -7.03 -16.60
N PHE A 129 6.98 -6.44 -15.50
CA PHE A 129 7.71 -5.40 -14.76
C PHE A 129 7.89 -5.84 -13.32
N ASP A 130 9.11 -5.72 -12.84
CA ASP A 130 9.51 -6.10 -11.50
C ASP A 130 10.36 -5.00 -10.87
N ASN A 131 10.26 -4.87 -9.56
CA ASN A 131 11.07 -3.95 -8.77
C ASN A 131 11.55 -4.70 -7.52
N PRO A 132 12.53 -5.62 -7.68
CA PRO A 132 12.92 -6.51 -6.61
C PRO A 132 13.53 -5.75 -5.43
N LYS A 133 13.34 -6.29 -4.23
CA LYS A 133 14.01 -5.76 -3.03
C LYS A 133 15.52 -5.82 -3.21
N PRO A 134 16.23 -4.76 -2.79
CA PRO A 134 17.68 -4.85 -2.66
C PRO A 134 18.04 -6.02 -1.72
N GLY A 135 18.92 -6.87 -2.17
CA GLY A 135 19.30 -8.10 -1.47
C GLY A 135 19.97 -7.89 -0.13
#